data_c12d62d32d4e71e455ad60c42ca799e8
#
_entry.id   c12d62d32d4e71e455ad60c42ca799e8
#
_cell.length_a   1.000
_cell.length_b   1.000
_cell.length_c   1.000
_cell.angle_alpha   90.00
_cell.angle_beta   90.00
_cell.angle_gamma   90.00
#
_symmetry.space_group_name_H-M   'P 1'
#
loop_
_entity.id
_entity.type
_entity.pdbx_description
1 polymer ?
#
loop_
_entity_poly.entity_id
_entity_poly.type
_entity_poly.pdbx_seq_one_letter_code
_entity_poly.pdbx_strand_id
1 'polypeptide(L)'
;MTGVQTCALPISIFLNLAIASLFVLYAISIGAILYLTEKNLTKEVKAHRESIDSDYPAIVEVFTLSLSAGESPLTSMQHIASRGSGALSREFEDVISSVMAGIPFATALDSMGRRMTSVAVRRFVDSIVIAITRGAPLIDVLHSQAQESRDFQRNRILSAASKAELSMMIPVVFLILPISILFALWPSLSNLNLFAQG
;
A
#
# COMPACT_ATOMS: atom_id res chain seq x y z
N MET A 1 0.50 -29.23 67.39
CA MET A 1 1.34 -28.41 66.51
C MET A 1 1.03 -28.73 65.03
N THR A 2 -0.19 -28.48 64.54
CA THR A 2 -0.62 -28.85 63.15
C THR A 2 -1.54 -27.81 62.52
N GLY A 3 -1.44 -26.53 62.92
CA GLY A 3 -2.36 -25.48 62.45
C GLY A 3 -1.77 -24.41 61.53
N VAL A 4 -0.48 -24.46 61.20
CA VAL A 4 0.19 -23.34 60.46
C VAL A 4 0.50 -23.67 58.99
N GLN A 5 0.43 -24.93 58.60
CA GLN A 5 0.81 -25.31 57.21
C GLN A 5 -0.30 -25.19 56.14
N THR A 6 -1.56 -24.99 56.55
CA THR A 6 -2.68 -24.95 55.59
C THR A 6 -2.95 -23.56 55.00
N CYS A 7 -2.34 -22.49 55.52
CA CYS A 7 -2.55 -21.12 55.04
C CYS A 7 -1.51 -20.62 54.01
N ALA A 8 -0.37 -21.31 53.90
CA ALA A 8 0.71 -20.88 52.99
C ALA A 8 0.52 -21.37 51.52
N LEU A 9 -0.20 -22.47 51.31
CA LEU A 9 -0.45 -23.06 50.02
C LEU A 9 -1.33 -22.18 49.06
N PRO A 10 -2.45 -21.55 49.54
CA PRO A 10 -3.24 -20.72 48.64
C PRO A 10 -2.52 -19.41 48.26
N ILE A 11 -1.67 -18.86 49.13
CA ILE A 11 -0.96 -17.61 48.88
C ILE A 11 0.12 -17.79 47.82
N SER A 12 0.86 -18.91 47.80
CA SER A 12 1.87 -19.20 46.79
C SER A 12 1.29 -19.47 45.39
N ILE A 13 0.11 -20.09 45.34
CA ILE A 13 -0.62 -20.32 44.10
C ILE A 13 -1.15 -18.99 43.52
N PHE A 14 -1.71 -18.12 44.37
CA PHE A 14 -2.19 -16.80 43.99
C PHE A 14 -1.05 -15.89 43.47
N LEU A 15 0.09 -15.94 44.14
CA LEU A 15 1.28 -15.17 43.76
C LEU A 15 1.84 -15.65 42.40
N ASN A 16 1.91 -16.97 42.19
CA ASN A 16 2.34 -17.54 40.87
C ASN A 16 1.36 -17.19 39.75
N LEU A 17 0.05 -17.21 39.99
CA LEU A 17 -0.95 -16.83 38.99
C LEU A 17 -0.86 -15.33 38.65
N ALA A 18 -0.61 -14.47 39.64
CA ALA A 18 -0.42 -13.03 39.44
C ALA A 18 0.87 -12.73 38.64
N ILE A 19 1.96 -13.43 38.93
CA ILE A 19 3.23 -13.27 38.18
C ILE A 19 3.06 -13.77 36.75
N ALA A 20 2.42 -14.92 36.53
CA ALA A 20 2.15 -15.44 35.20
C ALA A 20 1.27 -14.49 34.36
N SER A 21 0.25 -13.86 34.97
CA SER A 21 -0.58 -12.88 34.26
C SER A 21 0.17 -11.62 33.87
N LEU A 22 1.09 -11.15 34.71
CA LEU A 22 1.97 -10.03 34.41
C LEU A 22 2.93 -10.33 33.25
N PHE A 23 3.50 -11.54 33.22
CA PHE A 23 4.36 -11.97 32.10
C PHE A 23 3.59 -12.05 30.79
N VAL A 24 2.36 -12.54 30.79
CA VAL A 24 1.51 -12.60 29.59
C VAL A 24 1.16 -11.19 29.10
N LEU A 25 0.79 -10.27 29.98
CA LEU A 25 0.51 -8.89 29.63
C LEU A 25 1.76 -8.18 29.07
N TYR A 26 2.94 -8.43 29.64
CA TYR A 26 4.19 -7.87 29.16
C TYR A 26 4.56 -8.42 27.77
N ALA A 27 4.41 -9.71 27.55
CA ALA A 27 4.63 -10.33 26.23
C ALA A 27 3.67 -9.80 25.16
N ILE A 28 2.39 -9.60 25.50
CA ILE A 28 1.40 -9.01 24.61
C ILE A 28 1.75 -7.55 24.28
N SER A 29 2.23 -6.77 25.25
CA SER A 29 2.61 -5.37 25.04
C SER A 29 3.82 -5.25 24.11
N ILE A 30 4.83 -6.11 24.28
CA ILE A 30 6.00 -6.15 23.38
C ILE A 30 5.57 -6.58 21.97
N GLY A 31 4.75 -7.60 21.83
CA GLY A 31 4.22 -8.05 20.54
C GLY A 31 3.43 -6.94 19.83
N ALA A 32 2.62 -6.20 20.57
CA ALA A 32 1.86 -5.06 20.04
C ALA A 32 2.78 -3.91 19.57
N ILE A 33 3.83 -3.59 20.33
CA ILE A 33 4.79 -2.54 19.96
C ILE A 33 5.56 -2.95 18.70
N LEU A 34 6.05 -4.18 18.60
CA LEU A 34 6.74 -4.69 17.41
C LEU A 34 5.82 -4.69 16.19
N TYR A 35 4.58 -5.12 16.33
CA TYR A 35 3.59 -5.10 15.25
C TYR A 35 3.26 -3.68 14.76
N LEU A 36 3.17 -2.71 15.68
CA LEU A 36 2.90 -1.32 15.34
C LEU A 36 4.11 -0.64 14.65
N THR A 37 5.34 -0.98 15.06
CA THR A 37 6.55 -0.43 14.41
C THR A 37 6.73 -0.95 12.99
N GLU A 38 6.51 -2.22 12.73
CA GLU A 38 6.54 -2.77 11.36
C GLU A 38 5.47 -2.14 10.47
N LYS A 39 4.28 -1.91 11.00
CA LYS A 39 3.17 -1.33 10.25
C LYS A 39 3.39 0.14 9.89
N ASN A 40 4.14 0.90 10.70
CA ASN A 40 4.44 2.31 10.42
C ASN A 40 5.52 2.46 9.34
N LEU A 41 6.59 1.67 9.36
CA LEU A 41 7.62 1.68 8.30
C LEU A 41 7.02 1.32 6.94
N THR A 42 6.16 0.32 6.89
CA THR A 42 5.50 -0.10 5.65
C THR A 42 4.55 0.96 5.11
N LYS A 43 3.95 1.76 5.98
CA LYS A 43 3.07 2.87 5.58
C LYS A 43 3.81 4.03 4.94
N GLU A 44 4.98 4.43 5.44
CA GLU A 44 5.76 5.54 4.86
C GLU A 44 6.29 5.18 3.48
N VAL A 45 6.84 3.99 3.31
CA VAL A 45 7.29 3.49 1.99
C VAL A 45 6.12 3.39 1.02
N LYS A 46 4.97 2.92 1.50
CA LYS A 46 3.77 2.81 0.68
C LYS A 46 3.20 4.18 0.31
N ALA A 47 3.15 5.13 1.24
CA ALA A 47 2.69 6.49 0.99
C ALA A 47 3.60 7.22 -0.01
N HIS A 48 4.92 7.06 0.09
CA HIS A 48 5.86 7.61 -0.88
C HIS A 48 5.66 7.01 -2.28
N ARG A 49 5.46 5.71 -2.37
CA ARG A 49 5.15 5.02 -3.62
C ARG A 49 3.81 5.47 -4.22
N GLU A 50 2.78 5.60 -3.39
CA GLU A 50 1.45 6.07 -3.82
C GLU A 50 1.51 7.52 -4.31
N SER A 51 2.34 8.38 -3.71
CA SER A 51 2.58 9.74 -4.19
C SER A 51 3.23 9.73 -5.57
N ILE A 52 4.27 8.93 -5.81
CA ILE A 52 4.89 8.80 -7.13
C ILE A 52 3.88 8.28 -8.17
N ASP A 53 3.12 7.25 -7.84
CA ASP A 53 2.14 6.66 -8.75
C ASP A 53 0.96 7.61 -9.06
N SER A 54 0.62 8.53 -8.14
CA SER A 54 -0.43 9.55 -8.36
C SER A 54 0.03 10.68 -9.27
N ASP A 55 1.29 11.10 -9.16
CA ASP A 55 1.84 12.20 -9.95
C ASP A 55 2.24 11.75 -11.37
N TYR A 56 2.55 10.46 -11.52
CA TYR A 56 3.06 9.86 -12.76
C TYR A 56 2.23 10.19 -14.00
N PRO A 57 0.89 10.05 -14.04
CA PRO A 57 0.13 10.29 -15.27
C PRO A 57 0.18 11.74 -15.74
N ALA A 58 0.13 12.69 -14.81
CA ALA A 58 0.23 14.10 -15.13
C ALA A 58 1.61 14.45 -15.70
N ILE A 59 2.66 13.87 -15.13
CA ILE A 59 4.04 14.06 -15.58
C ILE A 59 4.25 13.49 -16.99
N VAL A 60 3.77 12.27 -17.25
CA VAL A 60 3.87 11.66 -18.60
C VAL A 60 3.13 12.49 -19.63
N GLU A 61 1.97 13.02 -19.29
CA GLU A 61 1.18 13.87 -20.18
C GLU A 61 1.92 15.17 -20.53
N VAL A 62 2.42 15.88 -19.51
CA VAL A 62 3.20 17.12 -19.71
C VAL A 62 4.47 16.84 -20.51
N PHE A 63 5.17 15.76 -20.20
CA PHE A 63 6.38 15.35 -20.93
C PHE A 63 6.07 15.05 -22.41
N THR A 64 5.00 14.31 -22.68
CA THR A 64 4.56 13.99 -24.04
C THR A 64 4.17 15.25 -24.83
N LEU A 65 3.46 16.19 -24.19
CA LEU A 65 3.09 17.48 -24.79
C LEU A 65 4.32 18.32 -25.15
N SER A 66 5.29 18.43 -24.23
CA SER A 66 6.53 19.17 -24.47
C SER A 66 7.33 18.60 -25.63
N LEU A 67 7.45 17.27 -25.71
CA LEU A 67 8.10 16.61 -26.84
C LEU A 67 7.32 16.80 -28.17
N SER A 68 5.99 16.79 -28.11
CA SER A 68 5.14 17.06 -29.28
C SER A 68 5.27 18.50 -29.77
N ALA A 69 5.59 19.43 -28.88
CA ALA A 69 5.93 20.82 -29.21
C ALA A 69 7.35 20.98 -29.80
N GLY A 70 8.13 19.90 -29.85
CA GLY A 70 9.48 19.89 -30.41
C GLY A 70 10.60 20.15 -29.40
N GLU A 71 10.29 20.13 -28.09
CA GLU A 71 11.32 20.25 -27.06
C GLU A 71 12.17 18.99 -26.98
N SER A 72 13.43 19.14 -26.54
CA SER A 72 14.28 17.99 -26.24
C SER A 72 13.83 17.27 -24.97
N PRO A 73 14.08 15.95 -24.82
CA PRO A 73 13.72 15.20 -23.61
C PRO A 73 14.32 15.78 -22.33
N LEU A 74 15.54 16.30 -22.40
CA LEU A 74 16.21 16.95 -21.27
C LEU A 74 15.51 18.26 -20.88
N THR A 75 15.17 19.10 -21.86
CA THR A 75 14.47 20.38 -21.63
C THR A 75 13.09 20.14 -21.05
N SER A 76 12.34 19.19 -21.60
CA SER A 76 11.02 18.80 -21.07
C SER A 76 11.11 18.34 -19.59
N MET A 77 12.14 17.58 -19.27
CA MET A 77 12.39 17.14 -17.89
C MET A 77 12.74 18.31 -16.96
N GLN A 78 13.53 19.28 -17.43
CA GLN A 78 13.85 20.51 -16.70
C GLN A 78 12.60 21.33 -16.39
N HIS A 79 11.68 21.45 -17.36
CA HIS A 79 10.40 22.13 -17.14
C HIS A 79 9.54 21.46 -16.08
N ILE A 80 9.48 20.14 -16.09
CA ILE A 80 8.72 19.37 -15.10
C ILE A 80 9.36 19.48 -13.73
N ALA A 81 10.68 19.35 -13.63
CA ALA A 81 11.41 19.44 -12.37
C ALA A 81 11.24 20.82 -11.73
N SER A 82 11.37 21.90 -12.52
CA SER A 82 11.29 23.27 -12.01
C SER A 82 9.89 23.70 -11.55
N ARG A 83 8.83 23.07 -12.03
CA ARG A 83 7.43 23.42 -11.72
C ARG A 83 6.73 22.42 -10.81
N GLY A 84 7.23 21.20 -10.77
CA GLY A 84 6.67 20.12 -9.95
C GLY A 84 7.21 20.17 -8.53
N SER A 85 6.35 19.83 -7.56
CA SER A 85 6.72 19.71 -6.14
C SER A 85 6.69 18.28 -5.63
N GLY A 86 6.42 17.32 -6.51
CA GLY A 86 6.26 15.90 -6.18
C GLY A 86 7.57 15.14 -5.97
N ALA A 87 7.46 13.91 -5.50
CA ALA A 87 8.61 13.03 -5.31
C ALA A 87 9.32 12.73 -6.64
N LEU A 88 8.56 12.55 -7.72
CA LEU A 88 9.10 12.26 -9.05
C LEU A 88 9.81 13.48 -9.67
N SER A 89 9.34 14.71 -9.38
CA SER A 89 10.02 15.94 -9.83
C SER A 89 11.41 16.09 -9.22
N ARG A 90 11.58 15.72 -7.95
CA ARG A 90 12.91 15.70 -7.28
C ARG A 90 13.86 14.69 -7.90
N GLU A 91 13.38 13.52 -8.26
CA GLU A 91 14.21 12.53 -8.97
C GLU A 91 14.66 13.05 -10.35
N PHE A 92 13.83 13.84 -11.03
CA PHE A 92 14.22 14.50 -12.28
C PHE A 92 15.28 15.60 -12.04
N GLU A 93 15.20 16.34 -10.94
CA GLU A 93 16.26 17.29 -10.55
C GLU A 93 17.61 16.59 -10.36
N ASP A 94 17.62 15.41 -9.73
CA ASP A 94 18.82 14.60 -9.55
C ASP A 94 19.40 14.10 -10.89
N VAL A 95 18.54 13.71 -11.82
CA VAL A 95 18.97 13.35 -13.19
C VAL A 95 19.58 14.55 -13.90
N ILE A 96 18.94 15.73 -13.83
CA ILE A 96 19.43 16.95 -14.45
C ILE A 96 20.77 17.36 -13.86
N SER A 97 20.92 17.32 -12.54
CA SER A 97 22.18 17.62 -11.86
C SER A 97 23.31 16.68 -12.28
N SER A 98 23.00 15.39 -12.45
CA SER A 98 23.93 14.38 -12.94
C SER A 98 24.38 14.66 -14.39
N VAL A 99 23.46 15.09 -15.23
CA VAL A 99 23.77 15.46 -16.63
C VAL A 99 24.62 16.71 -16.67
N MET A 100 24.33 17.70 -15.83
CA MET A 100 25.16 18.91 -15.70
C MET A 100 26.57 18.61 -15.17
N ALA A 101 26.72 17.53 -14.38
CA ALA A 101 28.02 17.02 -13.95
C ALA A 101 28.76 16.22 -15.04
N GLY A 102 28.19 16.08 -16.25
CA GLY A 102 28.82 15.43 -17.39
C GLY A 102 28.44 13.96 -17.61
N ILE A 103 27.48 13.43 -16.83
CA ILE A 103 26.98 12.07 -17.06
C ILE A 103 26.05 12.07 -18.28
N PRO A 104 26.18 11.10 -19.22
CA PRO A 104 25.26 11.00 -20.35
C PRO A 104 23.81 10.86 -19.89
N PHE A 105 22.88 11.58 -20.54
CA PHE A 105 21.47 11.64 -20.15
C PHE A 105 20.81 10.24 -20.05
N ALA A 106 21.08 9.37 -21.02
CA ALA A 106 20.55 7.99 -20.98
C ALA A 106 21.03 7.20 -19.74
N THR A 107 22.31 7.39 -19.35
CA THR A 107 22.90 6.73 -18.19
C THR A 107 22.33 7.27 -16.87
N ALA A 108 22.19 8.59 -16.77
CA ALA A 108 21.59 9.23 -15.60
C ALA A 108 20.14 8.78 -15.41
N LEU A 109 19.38 8.72 -16.50
CA LEU A 109 17.99 8.29 -16.51
C LEU A 109 17.83 6.81 -16.16
N ASP A 110 18.67 5.91 -16.71
CA ASP A 110 18.69 4.48 -16.36
C ASP A 110 19.00 4.27 -14.87
N SER A 111 19.95 5.02 -14.32
CA SER A 111 20.27 4.97 -12.89
C SER A 111 19.09 5.38 -12.00
N MET A 112 18.33 6.40 -12.39
CA MET A 112 17.07 6.78 -11.75
C MET A 112 16.05 5.65 -11.85
N GLY A 113 15.81 5.08 -13.02
CA GLY A 113 14.87 3.98 -13.22
C GLY A 113 15.13 2.78 -12.32
N ARG A 114 16.40 2.44 -12.08
CA ARG A 114 16.80 1.34 -11.17
C ARG A 114 16.48 1.64 -9.70
N ARG A 115 16.50 2.90 -9.28
CA ARG A 115 16.13 3.30 -7.91
C ARG A 115 14.62 3.34 -7.69
N MET A 116 13.84 3.50 -8.76
CA MET A 116 12.39 3.62 -8.66
C MET A 116 11.71 2.32 -8.24
N THR A 117 10.84 2.41 -7.26
CA THR A 117 10.01 1.29 -6.78
C THR A 117 8.76 1.09 -7.67
N SER A 118 8.30 2.17 -8.33
CA SER A 118 7.15 2.13 -9.23
C SER A 118 7.51 1.44 -10.56
N VAL A 119 6.75 0.40 -10.91
CA VAL A 119 6.91 -0.32 -12.16
C VAL A 119 6.54 0.56 -13.36
N ALA A 120 5.54 1.45 -13.19
CA ALA A 120 5.10 2.35 -14.25
C ALA A 120 6.21 3.36 -14.61
N VAL A 121 6.80 4.00 -13.60
CA VAL A 121 7.92 4.94 -13.78
C VAL A 121 9.12 4.24 -14.41
N ARG A 122 9.46 3.03 -13.97
CA ARG A 122 10.57 2.27 -14.55
C ARG A 122 10.37 1.99 -16.03
N ARG A 123 9.19 1.52 -16.44
CA ARG A 123 8.85 1.29 -17.86
C ARG A 123 8.93 2.57 -18.69
N PHE A 124 8.48 3.68 -18.14
CA PHE A 124 8.56 4.99 -18.79
C PHE A 124 10.02 5.38 -19.04
N VAL A 125 10.87 5.27 -18.02
CA VAL A 125 12.31 5.54 -18.12
C VAL A 125 12.97 4.63 -19.13
N ASP A 126 12.71 3.32 -19.07
CA ASP A 126 13.26 2.34 -20.03
C ASP A 126 12.87 2.68 -21.47
N SER A 127 11.61 3.11 -21.68
CA SER A 127 11.13 3.52 -22.99
C SER A 127 11.87 4.74 -23.54
N ILE A 128 12.14 5.73 -22.70
CA ILE A 128 12.90 6.93 -23.08
C ILE A 128 14.35 6.55 -23.38
N VAL A 129 14.99 5.75 -22.54
CA VAL A 129 16.38 5.30 -22.72
C VAL A 129 16.51 4.53 -24.05
N ILE A 130 15.59 3.61 -24.34
CA ILE A 130 15.57 2.84 -25.59
C ILE A 130 15.37 3.77 -26.79
N ALA A 131 14.44 4.72 -26.71
CA ALA A 131 14.18 5.64 -27.80
C ALA A 131 15.39 6.54 -28.11
N ILE A 132 16.05 7.06 -27.08
CA ILE A 132 17.27 7.88 -27.23
C ILE A 132 18.44 7.08 -27.82
N THR A 133 18.63 5.86 -27.32
CA THR A 133 19.77 5.02 -27.74
C THR A 133 19.58 4.41 -29.12
N ARG A 134 18.35 4.12 -29.52
CA ARG A 134 18.01 3.48 -30.81
C ARG A 134 17.49 4.46 -31.86
N GLY A 135 17.26 5.74 -31.51
CA GLY A 135 16.67 6.72 -32.43
C GLY A 135 15.23 6.40 -32.81
N ALA A 136 14.50 5.70 -31.94
CA ALA A 136 13.10 5.37 -32.20
C ALA A 136 12.21 6.63 -32.03
N PRO A 137 11.02 6.69 -32.68
CA PRO A 137 10.08 7.81 -32.52
C PRO A 137 9.53 7.83 -31.09
N LEU A 138 10.17 8.62 -30.23
CA LEU A 138 9.86 8.71 -28.79
C LEU A 138 8.41 9.14 -28.55
N ILE A 139 7.88 10.01 -29.41
CA ILE A 139 6.53 10.58 -29.28
C ILE A 139 5.46 9.48 -29.35
N ASP A 140 5.56 8.53 -30.29
CA ASP A 140 4.57 7.47 -30.45
C ASP A 140 4.55 6.51 -29.25
N VAL A 141 5.74 6.19 -28.71
CA VAL A 141 5.87 5.35 -27.52
C VAL A 141 5.27 6.05 -26.30
N LEU A 142 5.49 7.35 -26.16
CA LEU A 142 4.97 8.11 -25.02
C LEU A 142 3.47 8.37 -25.10
N HIS A 143 2.91 8.54 -26.30
CA HIS A 143 1.46 8.62 -26.47
C HIS A 143 0.76 7.35 -25.99
N SER A 144 1.28 6.17 -26.34
CA SER A 144 0.73 4.91 -25.84
C SER A 144 0.84 4.76 -24.32
N GLN A 145 1.94 5.23 -23.73
CA GLN A 145 2.13 5.23 -22.27
C GLN A 145 1.23 6.23 -21.54
N ALA A 146 1.03 7.42 -22.11
CA ALA A 146 0.09 8.38 -21.55
C ALA A 146 -1.33 7.83 -21.51
N GLN A 147 -1.73 7.10 -22.54
CA GLN A 147 -3.04 6.45 -22.63
C GLN A 147 -3.16 5.31 -21.62
N GLU A 148 -2.16 4.43 -21.52
CA GLU A 148 -2.10 3.35 -20.54
C GLU A 148 -2.16 3.87 -19.09
N SER A 149 -1.49 5.00 -18.81
CA SER A 149 -1.51 5.61 -17.46
C SER A 149 -2.89 6.15 -17.07
N ARG A 150 -3.64 6.72 -18.01
CA ARG A 150 -5.04 7.15 -17.80
C ARG A 150 -5.95 5.95 -17.53
N ASP A 151 -5.80 4.87 -18.28
CA ASP A 151 -6.57 3.63 -18.09
C ASP A 151 -6.24 2.98 -16.75
N PHE A 152 -4.99 3.02 -16.30
CA PHE A 152 -4.58 2.55 -14.99
C PHE A 152 -5.24 3.33 -13.86
N GLN A 153 -5.29 4.68 -13.94
CA GLN A 153 -6.00 5.49 -12.96
C GLN A 153 -7.50 5.18 -12.92
N ARG A 154 -8.13 5.08 -14.10
CA ARG A 154 -9.54 4.71 -14.19
C ARG A 154 -9.82 3.36 -13.56
N ASN A 155 -8.99 2.37 -13.83
CA ASN A 155 -9.10 1.03 -13.24
C ASN A 155 -8.87 1.03 -11.72
N ARG A 156 -7.97 1.88 -11.19
CA ARG A 156 -7.79 2.04 -9.74
C ARG A 156 -9.06 2.58 -9.07
N ILE A 157 -9.70 3.58 -9.67
CA ILE A 157 -10.96 4.14 -9.14
C ILE A 157 -12.07 3.09 -9.18
N LEU A 158 -12.22 2.37 -10.27
CA LEU A 158 -13.22 1.30 -10.42
C LEU A 158 -12.99 0.16 -9.41
N SER A 159 -11.75 -0.28 -9.24
CA SER A 159 -11.43 -1.34 -8.27
C SER A 159 -11.58 -0.90 -6.82
N ALA A 160 -11.36 0.38 -6.51
CA ALA A 160 -11.65 0.93 -5.19
C ALA A 160 -13.16 0.96 -4.89
N ALA A 161 -13.99 1.33 -5.89
CA ALA A 161 -15.44 1.31 -5.79
C ALA A 161 -15.98 -0.12 -5.59
N SER A 162 -15.54 -1.08 -6.39
CA SER A 162 -15.93 -2.50 -6.27
C SER A 162 -15.52 -3.11 -4.93
N LYS A 163 -14.35 -2.73 -4.41
CA LYS A 163 -13.87 -3.20 -3.11
C LYS A 163 -14.67 -2.64 -1.95
N ALA A 164 -15.17 -1.40 -2.06
CA ALA A 164 -16.07 -0.80 -1.08
C ALA A 164 -17.42 -1.54 -1.04
N GLU A 165 -17.96 -1.91 -2.19
CA GLU A 165 -19.21 -2.66 -2.31
C GLU A 165 -19.12 -4.05 -1.66
N LEU A 166 -18.06 -4.80 -1.95
CA LEU A 166 -17.79 -6.10 -1.33
C LEU A 166 -17.57 -5.99 0.18
N SER A 167 -16.91 -4.92 0.64
CA SER A 167 -16.65 -4.70 2.07
C SER A 167 -17.93 -4.45 2.88
N MET A 168 -18.99 -3.93 2.26
CA MET A 168 -20.29 -3.75 2.90
C MET A 168 -21.11 -5.04 2.98
N MET A 169 -20.88 -6.01 2.08
CA MET A 169 -21.58 -7.31 2.12
C MET A 169 -21.09 -8.22 3.25
N ILE A 170 -19.82 -8.14 3.62
CA ILE A 170 -19.22 -9.00 4.65
C ILE A 170 -19.94 -8.87 6.01
N PRO A 171 -20.12 -7.66 6.59
CA PRO A 171 -20.82 -7.51 7.88
C PRO A 171 -22.27 -7.95 7.80
N VAL A 172 -22.95 -7.71 6.67
CA VAL A 172 -24.36 -8.09 6.48
C VAL A 172 -24.52 -9.61 6.51
N VAL A 173 -23.66 -10.36 5.82
CA VAL A 173 -23.67 -11.83 5.83
C VAL A 173 -23.36 -12.37 7.23
N PHE A 174 -22.36 -11.82 7.91
CA PHE A 174 -21.97 -12.24 9.27
C PHE A 174 -23.06 -11.94 10.31
N LEU A 175 -23.89 -10.93 10.10
CA LEU A 175 -24.99 -10.61 11.00
C LEU A 175 -26.25 -11.43 10.72
N ILE A 176 -26.60 -11.59 9.42
CA ILE A 176 -27.84 -12.28 9.04
C ILE A 176 -27.75 -13.80 9.29
N LEU A 177 -26.59 -14.40 9.04
CA LEU A 177 -26.41 -15.86 9.16
C LEU A 177 -26.66 -16.37 10.58
N PRO A 178 -26.08 -15.82 11.67
CA PRO A 178 -26.36 -16.27 13.04
C PRO A 178 -27.79 -16.00 13.48
N ILE A 179 -28.39 -14.88 13.04
CA ILE A 179 -29.78 -14.55 13.36
C ILE A 179 -30.73 -15.58 12.70
N SER A 180 -30.49 -15.92 11.45
CA SER A 180 -31.29 -16.89 10.71
C SER A 180 -31.25 -18.30 11.37
N ILE A 181 -30.07 -18.70 11.84
CA ILE A 181 -29.88 -19.96 12.56
C ILE A 181 -30.67 -19.95 13.88
N LEU A 182 -30.59 -18.85 14.64
CA LEU A 182 -31.34 -18.69 15.89
C LEU A 182 -32.86 -18.80 15.66
N PHE A 183 -33.38 -18.12 14.63
CA PHE A 183 -34.80 -18.19 14.29
C PHE A 183 -35.24 -19.60 13.82
N ALA A 184 -34.37 -20.33 13.13
CA ALA A 184 -34.66 -21.68 12.69
C ALA A 184 -34.63 -22.69 13.84
N LEU A 185 -33.76 -22.51 14.82
CA LEU A 185 -33.65 -23.42 15.98
C LEU A 185 -34.71 -23.19 17.07
N TRP A 186 -35.19 -21.91 17.18
CA TRP A 186 -36.13 -21.54 18.23
C TRP A 186 -37.43 -22.43 18.25
N PRO A 187 -38.13 -22.61 17.11
CA PRO A 187 -39.35 -23.48 17.10
C PRO A 187 -39.04 -24.95 17.36
N SER A 188 -37.85 -25.45 16.95
CA SER A 188 -37.41 -26.81 17.24
C SER A 188 -37.20 -27.04 18.74
N LEU A 189 -36.58 -26.10 19.44
CA LEU A 189 -36.35 -26.20 20.90
C LEU A 189 -37.64 -26.03 21.70
N SER A 190 -38.55 -25.14 21.27
CA SER A 190 -39.83 -24.96 21.95
C SER A 190 -40.74 -26.18 21.84
N ASN A 191 -40.73 -26.87 20.72
CA ASN A 191 -41.50 -28.10 20.52
C ASN A 191 -40.95 -29.29 21.34
N LEU A 192 -39.62 -29.37 21.52
CA LEU A 192 -39.00 -30.38 22.35
C LEU A 192 -39.40 -30.26 23.83
N ASN A 193 -39.56 -29.08 24.37
CA ASN A 193 -40.03 -28.85 25.73
C ASN A 193 -41.50 -29.27 25.95
N LEU A 194 -42.33 -29.18 24.92
CA LEU A 194 -43.72 -29.64 24.99
C LEU A 194 -43.84 -31.19 25.04
N PHE A 195 -42.94 -31.90 24.36
CA PHE A 195 -42.89 -33.38 24.42
C PHE A 195 -42.26 -33.93 25.69
N ALA A 196 -41.46 -33.14 26.43
CA ALA A 196 -40.86 -33.57 27.70
C ALA A 196 -41.76 -33.35 28.91
N GLN A 197 -42.89 -32.65 28.78
CA GLN A 197 -43.87 -32.41 29.85
C GLN A 197 -45.20 -33.18 29.72
N GLY A 198 -45.34 -34.04 28.73
CA GLY A 198 -46.47 -34.98 28.54
C GLY A 198 -46.04 -36.42 28.80
#